data_6a53bc32b3e20db38c3774dd773de47f
#
_entry.id   6a53bc32b3e20db38c3774dd773de47f
#
_cell.length_a   1.000
_cell.length_b   1.000
_cell.length_c   1.000
_cell.angle_alpha   90.00
_cell.angle_beta   90.00
_cell.angle_gamma   90.00
#
_symmetry.space_group_name_H-M   'P 1'
#
loop_
_entity.id
_entity.type
_entity.pdbx_description
1 polymer ?
#
loop_
_entity_poly.entity_id
_entity_poly.type
_entity_poly.pdbx_seq_one_letter_code
_entity_poly.pdbx_strand_id
1 'polypeptide(L)'
;MPDVIVVGAGIAGLCCARELHAAGLDVLVLERGDEPGGRVRTDVVDGFLLDRGFQVLLTAYPEARRVLDNERLRLRPFESGALIRRGDRFARIADPFRHPRRALESLRDAPGSIPDKIRIARLRSRLSHFSLNEILTAPQVTTAEALRREGFSHELVDAFFRPFLGGIFLDPSLETSSRLFAFVFKLFGEGEAALPAAGMQAIPRQLAASLPEAALRCGATVESTGPGEVVLAGGERLAASAVVVAADGPEAARLTGAFEAPAPRAVTNVHYSAERSPVGEPVLVLDGDGRGPVNDLCVPSDVAPSYAPPGAALVSATVLGVPPLSDEALDGAIRDQLRGWFGAQVDGWRLLRALRIPFALPAQPPAVLAQPERPVRLAGGLFICGDHRDTASIQGAMVSGRRAAAAVRGLDVGPACAR
;
A
#
# COMPACT_ATOMS: atom_id res chain seq x y z
N MET A 1 11.81 -18.01 28.44
CA MET A 1 10.90 -18.48 27.36
C MET A 1 9.92 -17.36 27.16
N PRO A 2 9.82 -16.79 25.95
CA PRO A 2 8.88 -15.70 25.70
C PRO A 2 7.42 -16.18 25.90
N ASP A 3 6.54 -15.26 26.29
CA ASP A 3 5.11 -15.54 26.36
C ASP A 3 4.53 -15.72 24.94
N VAL A 4 4.98 -14.91 23.98
CA VAL A 4 4.48 -14.91 22.62
C VAL A 4 5.62 -14.81 21.61
N ILE A 5 5.59 -15.68 20.59
CA ILE A 5 6.42 -15.54 19.40
C ILE A 5 5.58 -14.97 18.26
N VAL A 6 6.07 -13.89 17.63
CA VAL A 6 5.48 -13.29 16.43
C VAL A 6 6.39 -13.59 15.24
N VAL A 7 5.85 -14.28 14.23
CA VAL A 7 6.60 -14.67 13.03
C VAL A 7 6.36 -13.66 11.91
N GLY A 8 7.35 -12.81 11.65
CA GLY A 8 7.35 -11.73 10.68
C GLY A 8 7.30 -10.34 11.31
N ALA A 9 8.29 -9.49 10.98
CA ALA A 9 8.39 -8.09 11.41
C ALA A 9 7.87 -7.11 10.35
N GLY A 10 6.83 -7.49 9.60
CA GLY A 10 6.03 -6.57 8.80
C GLY A 10 5.14 -5.68 9.67
N ILE A 11 4.41 -4.75 9.06
CA ILE A 11 3.52 -3.82 9.78
C ILE A 11 2.55 -4.53 10.72
N ALA A 12 1.93 -5.63 10.30
CA ALA A 12 0.98 -6.38 11.13
C ALA A 12 1.65 -7.00 12.34
N GLY A 13 2.80 -7.67 12.15
CA GLY A 13 3.55 -8.31 13.23
C GLY A 13 4.09 -7.30 14.24
N LEU A 14 4.63 -6.18 13.77
CA LEU A 14 5.12 -5.10 14.65
C LEU A 14 3.98 -4.46 15.46
N CYS A 15 2.82 -4.22 14.85
CA CYS A 15 1.65 -3.72 15.59
C CYS A 15 1.16 -4.74 16.63
N CYS A 16 1.14 -6.04 16.29
CA CYS A 16 0.80 -7.09 17.22
C CYS A 16 1.79 -7.15 18.40
N ALA A 17 3.08 -7.20 18.12
CA ALA A 17 4.13 -7.26 19.13
C ALA A 17 4.10 -6.04 20.07
N ARG A 18 3.92 -4.85 19.53
CA ARG A 18 3.79 -3.59 20.29
C ARG A 18 2.61 -3.64 21.27
N GLU A 19 1.42 -4.09 20.83
CA GLU A 19 0.24 -4.20 21.69
C GLU A 19 0.42 -5.25 22.80
N LEU A 20 1.09 -6.37 22.49
CA LEU A 20 1.38 -7.42 23.47
C LEU A 20 2.41 -6.94 24.49
N HIS A 21 3.49 -6.31 24.04
CA HIS A 21 4.52 -5.75 24.90
C HIS A 21 3.95 -4.66 25.82
N ALA A 22 3.14 -3.75 25.29
CA ALA A 22 2.45 -2.72 26.08
C ALA A 22 1.49 -3.31 27.13
N ALA A 23 1.03 -4.54 26.94
CA ALA A 23 0.24 -5.30 27.93
C ALA A 23 1.10 -6.08 28.94
N GLY A 24 2.44 -5.94 28.91
CA GLY A 24 3.37 -6.57 29.85
C GLY A 24 3.77 -7.99 29.49
N LEU A 25 3.49 -8.47 28.29
CA LEU A 25 3.91 -9.79 27.82
C LEU A 25 5.34 -9.76 27.29
N ASP A 26 6.09 -10.84 27.52
CA ASP A 26 7.41 -11.05 26.91
C ASP A 26 7.23 -11.55 25.46
N VAL A 27 7.67 -10.74 24.50
CA VAL A 27 7.44 -10.99 23.07
C VAL A 27 8.75 -11.16 22.34
N LEU A 28 8.85 -12.21 21.51
CA LEU A 28 9.95 -12.40 20.56
C LEU A 28 9.39 -12.31 19.11
N VAL A 29 9.88 -11.34 18.34
CA VAL A 29 9.57 -11.19 16.92
C VAL A 29 10.69 -11.82 16.10
N LEU A 30 10.33 -12.73 15.19
CA LEU A 30 11.27 -13.41 14.29
C LEU A 30 11.08 -12.86 12.88
N GLU A 31 12.14 -12.34 12.27
CA GLU A 31 12.13 -11.80 10.91
C GLU A 31 13.20 -12.49 10.05
N ARG A 32 12.80 -12.96 8.86
CA ARG A 32 13.74 -13.62 7.92
C ARG A 32 14.73 -12.64 7.29
N GLY A 33 14.32 -11.40 7.10
CA GLY A 33 15.15 -10.34 6.53
C GLY A 33 16.19 -9.81 7.52
N ASP A 34 17.04 -8.96 7.00
CA ASP A 34 18.08 -8.22 7.74
C ASP A 34 17.53 -7.09 8.61
N GLU A 35 16.35 -6.58 8.24
CA GLU A 35 15.67 -5.48 8.91
C GLU A 35 14.14 -5.68 8.93
N PRO A 36 13.42 -5.05 9.89
CA PRO A 36 11.97 -5.07 9.90
C PRO A 36 11.37 -4.28 8.72
N GLY A 37 10.15 -4.66 8.32
CA GLY A 37 9.38 -3.91 7.32
C GLY A 37 8.53 -4.78 6.39
N GLY A 38 8.97 -6.00 6.10
CA GLY A 38 8.30 -6.88 5.16
C GLY A 38 8.22 -6.25 3.77
N ARG A 39 7.01 -5.95 3.27
CA ARG A 39 6.79 -5.27 1.98
C ARG A 39 6.99 -3.75 2.06
N VAL A 40 6.93 -3.15 3.24
CA VAL A 40 7.17 -1.71 3.44
C VAL A 40 8.66 -1.50 3.71
N ARG A 41 9.43 -1.41 2.63
CA ARG A 41 10.89 -1.26 2.66
C ARG A 41 11.37 -0.21 1.67
N THR A 42 12.53 0.39 2.00
CA THR A 42 13.24 1.38 1.21
C THR A 42 14.69 0.95 1.07
N ASP A 43 15.16 0.79 -0.16
CA ASP A 43 16.57 0.54 -0.46
C ASP A 43 17.30 1.86 -0.69
N VAL A 44 18.58 1.94 -0.30
CA VAL A 44 19.43 3.08 -0.60
C VAL A 44 20.38 2.70 -1.72
N VAL A 45 20.30 3.42 -2.86
CA VAL A 45 21.14 3.19 -4.04
C VAL A 45 21.71 4.53 -4.50
N ASP A 46 23.02 4.69 -4.47
CA ASP A 46 23.71 5.92 -4.88
C ASP A 46 23.15 7.19 -4.22
N GLY A 47 22.71 7.09 -2.97
CA GLY A 47 22.08 8.20 -2.23
C GLY A 47 20.61 8.44 -2.52
N PHE A 48 19.99 7.69 -3.43
CA PHE A 48 18.54 7.70 -3.66
C PHE A 48 17.82 6.74 -2.71
N LEU A 49 16.61 7.11 -2.27
CA LEU A 49 15.72 6.25 -1.49
C LEU A 49 14.72 5.59 -2.43
N LEU A 50 14.86 4.28 -2.64
CA LEU A 50 14.01 3.50 -3.53
C LEU A 50 13.03 2.67 -2.71
N ASP A 51 11.79 3.10 -2.61
CA ASP A 51 10.74 2.29 -1.98
C ASP A 51 10.45 1.06 -2.82
N ARG A 52 10.22 -0.09 -2.18
CA ARG A 52 9.93 -1.36 -2.87
C ARG A 52 8.48 -1.38 -3.36
N GLY A 53 8.26 -0.81 -4.54
CA GLY A 53 6.95 -0.48 -5.11
C GLY A 53 6.54 0.95 -4.75
N PHE A 54 5.67 1.55 -5.57
CA PHE A 54 5.10 2.85 -5.24
C PHE A 54 4.11 2.68 -4.08
N GLN A 55 4.43 3.27 -2.95
CA GLN A 55 3.65 3.19 -1.71
C GLN A 55 3.44 4.58 -1.14
N VAL A 56 2.32 4.78 -0.46
CA VAL A 56 2.00 6.00 0.26
C VAL A 56 1.33 5.67 1.60
N LEU A 57 1.48 6.55 2.58
CA LEU A 57 0.69 6.54 3.80
C LEU A 57 -0.49 7.50 3.64
N LEU A 58 -1.72 7.01 3.79
CA LEU A 58 -2.88 7.89 3.91
C LEU A 58 -2.97 8.43 5.34
N THR A 59 -2.86 9.75 5.50
CA THR A 59 -2.87 10.40 6.82
C THR A 59 -4.22 10.28 7.53
N ALA A 60 -5.27 9.90 6.80
CA ALA A 60 -6.60 9.62 7.35
C ALA A 60 -6.75 8.20 7.92
N TYR A 61 -5.77 7.31 7.78
CA TYR A 61 -5.84 5.97 8.38
C TYR A 61 -5.99 6.05 9.90
N PRO A 62 -7.12 5.61 10.49
CA PRO A 62 -7.35 5.74 11.93
C PRO A 62 -6.29 5.00 12.76
N GLU A 63 -5.93 3.79 12.35
CA GLU A 63 -4.96 2.99 13.09
C GLU A 63 -3.56 3.61 13.01
N ALA A 64 -3.18 4.15 11.85
CA ALA A 64 -1.91 4.86 11.70
C ALA A 64 -1.84 6.11 12.61
N ARG A 65 -2.93 6.88 12.69
CA ARG A 65 -3.03 8.03 13.63
C ARG A 65 -2.90 7.62 15.10
N ARG A 66 -3.34 6.41 15.45
CA ARG A 66 -3.24 5.89 16.81
C ARG A 66 -1.82 5.45 17.19
N VAL A 67 -1.07 4.90 16.25
CA VAL A 67 0.19 4.19 16.55
C VAL A 67 1.44 4.90 16.04
N LEU A 68 1.32 5.79 15.04
CA LEU A 68 2.44 6.47 14.43
C LEU A 68 2.60 7.91 14.94
N ASP A 69 3.84 8.33 15.09
CA ASP A 69 4.23 9.71 15.32
C ASP A 69 4.55 10.36 13.96
N ASN A 70 3.58 11.10 13.43
CA ASN A 70 3.68 11.75 12.12
C ASN A 70 4.77 12.85 12.08
N GLU A 71 5.07 13.50 13.21
CA GLU A 71 6.12 14.54 13.28
C GLU A 71 7.50 13.91 13.10
N ARG A 72 7.76 12.80 13.79
CA ARG A 72 9.01 12.03 13.63
C ARG A 72 9.17 11.42 12.24
N LEU A 73 8.08 11.01 11.61
CA LEU A 73 8.10 10.54 10.22
C LEU A 73 8.36 11.66 9.23
N ARG A 74 8.14 12.92 9.61
CA ARG A 74 8.29 14.11 8.76
C ARG A 74 7.56 13.92 7.44
N LEU A 75 6.27 13.56 7.52
CA LEU A 75 5.44 13.28 6.37
C LEU A 75 5.40 14.43 5.38
N ARG A 76 5.55 14.13 4.09
CA ARG A 76 5.49 15.05 2.96
C ARG A 76 4.31 14.67 2.09
N PRO A 77 3.28 15.52 1.99
CA PRO A 77 2.08 15.19 1.26
C PRO A 77 2.27 15.36 -0.25
N PHE A 78 1.58 14.50 -0.99
CA PHE A 78 1.28 14.75 -2.39
C PHE A 78 0.23 15.85 -2.51
N GLU A 79 0.27 16.56 -3.62
CA GLU A 79 -0.85 17.43 -3.99
C GLU A 79 -2.10 16.58 -4.29
N SER A 80 -3.26 17.02 -3.79
CA SER A 80 -4.53 16.33 -3.97
C SER A 80 -5.02 16.46 -5.41
N GLY A 81 -4.76 15.45 -6.22
CA GLY A 81 -5.08 15.40 -7.64
C GLY A 81 -4.14 14.49 -8.42
N ALA A 82 -4.23 14.57 -9.74
CA ALA A 82 -3.36 13.85 -10.65
C ALA A 82 -3.18 14.62 -11.96
N LEU A 83 -2.05 14.42 -12.62
CA LEU A 83 -1.87 14.73 -14.04
C LEU A 83 -2.22 13.48 -14.85
N ILE A 84 -3.00 13.63 -15.89
CA ILE A 84 -3.46 12.55 -16.73
C ILE A 84 -2.92 12.76 -18.14
N ARG A 85 -2.10 11.85 -18.62
CA ARG A 85 -1.62 11.88 -20.00
C ARG A 85 -2.74 11.50 -20.95
N ARG A 86 -3.04 12.41 -21.91
CA ARG A 86 -4.02 12.21 -22.99
C ARG A 86 -3.46 12.74 -24.30
N GLY A 87 -3.19 11.83 -25.22
CA GLY A 87 -2.58 12.19 -26.51
C GLY A 87 -1.20 12.84 -26.30
N ASP A 88 -1.08 14.11 -26.66
CA ASP A 88 0.17 14.90 -26.58
C ASP A 88 0.23 15.86 -25.39
N ARG A 89 -0.78 15.88 -24.51
CA ARG A 89 -0.88 16.82 -23.38
C ARG A 89 -1.15 16.12 -22.05
N PHE A 90 -0.93 16.88 -20.96
CA PHE A 90 -1.38 16.51 -19.62
C PHE A 90 -2.65 17.30 -19.28
N ALA A 91 -3.66 16.58 -18.84
CA ALA A 91 -4.87 17.14 -18.23
C ALA A 91 -4.76 17.00 -16.71
N ARG A 92 -5.25 17.99 -15.95
CA ARG A 92 -5.21 17.97 -14.49
C ARG A 92 -6.58 17.63 -13.92
N ILE A 93 -6.62 16.67 -12.99
CA ILE A 93 -7.72 16.53 -12.04
C ILE A 93 -7.22 17.05 -10.69
N ALA A 94 -7.88 18.04 -10.11
CA ALA A 94 -7.61 18.55 -8.77
C ALA A 94 -8.86 18.45 -7.89
N ASP A 95 -8.63 18.27 -6.58
CA ASP A 95 -9.70 18.34 -5.60
C ASP A 95 -10.22 19.77 -5.46
N PRO A 96 -11.47 20.05 -5.85
CA PRO A 96 -12.01 21.40 -5.84
C PRO A 96 -12.18 21.98 -4.42
N PHE A 97 -12.29 21.12 -3.42
CA PHE A 97 -12.45 21.56 -2.02
C PHE A 97 -11.11 22.00 -1.39
N ARG A 98 -9.99 21.44 -1.87
CA ARG A 98 -8.65 21.77 -1.39
C ARG A 98 -7.95 22.79 -2.27
N HIS A 99 -8.18 22.77 -3.57
CA HIS A 99 -7.53 23.63 -4.56
C HIS A 99 -8.56 24.32 -5.49
N PRO A 100 -9.40 25.25 -5.00
CA PRO A 100 -10.49 25.82 -5.77
C PRO A 100 -10.01 26.56 -7.05
N ARG A 101 -8.81 27.16 -7.04
CA ARG A 101 -8.25 27.79 -8.24
C ARG A 101 -7.86 26.79 -9.32
N ARG A 102 -7.27 25.65 -8.95
CA ARG A 102 -6.92 24.57 -9.89
C ARG A 102 -8.14 23.75 -10.33
N ALA A 103 -9.23 23.81 -9.60
CA ALA A 103 -10.49 23.20 -10.00
C ALA A 103 -11.07 23.83 -11.26
N LEU A 104 -10.84 25.13 -11.52
CA LEU A 104 -11.24 25.79 -12.76
C LEU A 104 -10.48 25.24 -13.98
N GLU A 105 -9.18 24.95 -13.84
CA GLU A 105 -8.38 24.27 -14.86
C GLU A 105 -8.92 22.84 -15.10
N SER A 106 -9.21 22.12 -14.03
CA SER A 106 -9.82 20.79 -14.08
C SER A 106 -11.20 20.77 -14.74
N LEU A 107 -11.96 21.88 -14.69
CA LEU A 107 -13.24 21.96 -15.39
C LEU A 107 -13.09 22.00 -16.91
N ARG A 108 -11.97 22.52 -17.42
CA ARG A 108 -11.73 22.67 -18.87
C ARG A 108 -11.03 21.46 -19.49
N ASP A 109 -10.03 20.92 -18.79
CA ASP A 109 -9.06 20.00 -19.39
C ASP A 109 -9.15 18.56 -18.87
N ALA A 110 -9.74 18.33 -17.68
CA ALA A 110 -9.86 17.00 -17.11
C ALA A 110 -10.82 16.11 -17.92
N PRO A 111 -10.51 14.80 -18.06
CA PRO A 111 -11.40 13.86 -18.73
C PRO A 111 -12.77 13.80 -18.05
N GLY A 112 -13.75 13.40 -18.84
CA GLY A 112 -15.13 13.29 -18.41
C GLY A 112 -15.94 14.57 -18.53
N SER A 113 -17.23 14.40 -18.52
CA SER A 113 -18.23 15.45 -18.70
C SER A 113 -18.50 16.25 -17.41
N ILE A 114 -19.16 17.40 -17.52
CA ILE A 114 -19.66 18.15 -16.34
C ILE A 114 -20.53 17.26 -15.42
N PRO A 115 -21.47 16.44 -15.95
CA PRO A 115 -22.18 15.44 -15.13
C PRO A 115 -21.26 14.51 -14.34
N ASP A 116 -20.13 14.07 -14.90
CA ASP A 116 -19.19 13.21 -14.18
C ASP A 116 -18.56 13.92 -12.98
N LYS A 117 -18.20 15.19 -13.15
CA LYS A 117 -17.65 16.01 -12.06
C LYS A 117 -18.65 16.21 -10.91
N ILE A 118 -19.93 16.40 -11.26
CA ILE A 118 -21.04 16.46 -10.29
C ILE A 118 -21.19 15.10 -9.57
N ARG A 119 -21.07 13.98 -10.29
CA ARG A 119 -21.14 12.64 -9.69
C ARG A 119 -19.99 12.39 -8.71
N ILE A 120 -18.77 12.79 -9.05
CA ILE A 120 -17.61 12.73 -8.14
C ILE A 120 -17.91 13.50 -6.84
N ALA A 121 -18.40 14.74 -6.95
CA ALA A 121 -18.73 15.57 -5.80
C ALA A 121 -19.85 14.94 -4.93
N ARG A 122 -20.88 14.39 -5.55
CA ARG A 122 -21.98 13.69 -4.87
C ARG A 122 -21.49 12.41 -4.17
N LEU A 123 -20.68 11.60 -4.86
CA LEU A 123 -20.08 10.39 -4.29
C LEU A 123 -19.24 10.74 -3.06
N ARG A 124 -18.37 11.75 -3.17
CA ARG A 124 -17.56 12.23 -2.05
C ARG A 124 -18.42 12.70 -0.87
N SER A 125 -19.42 13.54 -1.13
CA SER A 125 -20.35 14.02 -0.09
C SER A 125 -21.09 12.86 0.56
N ARG A 126 -21.57 11.89 -0.21
CA ARG A 126 -22.25 10.71 0.33
C ARG A 126 -21.33 9.89 1.22
N LEU A 127 -20.12 9.58 0.76
CA LEU A 127 -19.17 8.74 1.51
C LEU A 127 -18.64 9.41 2.77
N SER A 128 -18.59 10.74 2.83
CA SER A 128 -18.15 11.47 4.03
C SER A 128 -19.09 11.26 5.24
N HIS A 129 -20.34 10.90 5.00
CA HIS A 129 -21.33 10.66 6.08
C HIS A 129 -21.32 9.23 6.63
N PHE A 130 -20.66 8.28 5.95
CA PHE A 130 -20.56 6.91 6.42
C PHE A 130 -19.29 6.68 7.24
N SER A 131 -19.38 5.90 8.29
CA SER A 131 -18.21 5.34 8.98
C SER A 131 -17.49 4.31 8.11
N LEU A 132 -16.22 4.01 8.41
CA LEU A 132 -15.48 2.95 7.70
C LEU A 132 -16.15 1.58 7.88
N ASN A 133 -16.73 1.32 9.04
CA ASN A 133 -17.46 0.07 9.30
C ASN A 133 -18.69 -0.06 8.40
N GLU A 134 -19.51 0.99 8.29
CA GLU A 134 -20.66 1.00 7.38
C GLU A 134 -20.24 0.77 5.93
N ILE A 135 -19.13 1.37 5.48
CA ILE A 135 -18.58 1.16 4.14
C ILE A 135 -18.15 -0.30 3.94
N LEU A 136 -17.40 -0.87 4.89
CA LEU A 136 -16.87 -2.23 4.78
C LEU A 136 -17.93 -3.33 4.97
N THR A 137 -19.11 -3.00 5.50
CA THR A 137 -20.23 -3.93 5.66
C THR A 137 -21.38 -3.71 4.67
N ALA A 138 -21.33 -2.63 3.87
CA ALA A 138 -22.34 -2.32 2.86
C ALA A 138 -22.48 -3.44 1.80
N PRO A 139 -23.61 -3.55 1.08
CA PRO A 139 -23.70 -4.37 -0.11
C PRO A 139 -22.59 -4.04 -1.09
N GLN A 140 -22.02 -5.06 -1.75
CA GLN A 140 -20.85 -4.87 -2.61
C GLN A 140 -21.01 -5.54 -3.99
N VAL A 141 -20.29 -4.96 -4.93
CA VAL A 141 -20.07 -5.46 -6.29
C VAL A 141 -18.60 -5.24 -6.64
N THR A 142 -18.18 -5.51 -7.87
CA THR A 142 -16.86 -5.08 -8.34
C THR A 142 -16.77 -3.55 -8.43
N THR A 143 -15.58 -2.99 -8.32
CA THR A 143 -15.34 -1.55 -8.51
C THR A 143 -15.82 -1.09 -9.89
N ALA A 144 -15.55 -1.86 -10.95
CA ALA A 144 -16.03 -1.57 -12.30
C ALA A 144 -17.57 -1.43 -12.35
N GLU A 145 -18.27 -2.37 -11.73
CA GLU A 145 -19.74 -2.33 -11.66
C GLU A 145 -20.25 -1.17 -10.81
N ALA A 146 -19.57 -0.85 -9.72
CA ALA A 146 -19.93 0.30 -8.89
C ALA A 146 -19.80 1.61 -9.65
N LEU A 147 -18.70 1.82 -10.38
CA LEU A 147 -18.49 3.02 -11.21
C LEU A 147 -19.57 3.12 -12.30
N ARG A 148 -19.94 2.00 -12.92
CA ARG A 148 -21.02 1.93 -13.91
C ARG A 148 -22.38 2.33 -13.30
N ARG A 149 -22.71 1.82 -12.09
CA ARG A 149 -23.96 2.14 -11.37
C ARG A 149 -24.02 3.60 -10.94
N GLU A 150 -22.88 4.22 -10.61
CA GLU A 150 -22.80 5.67 -10.36
C GLU A 150 -23.03 6.50 -11.63
N GLY A 151 -23.02 5.87 -12.81
CA GLY A 151 -23.27 6.49 -14.10
C GLY A 151 -22.09 7.27 -14.67
N PHE A 152 -20.86 6.99 -14.22
CA PHE A 152 -19.66 7.58 -14.79
C PHE A 152 -19.49 7.21 -16.26
N SER A 153 -19.04 8.18 -17.07
CA SER A 153 -18.73 7.94 -18.46
C SER A 153 -17.55 6.99 -18.64
N HIS A 154 -17.55 6.22 -19.72
CA HIS A 154 -16.43 5.37 -20.09
C HIS A 154 -15.12 6.16 -20.19
N GLU A 155 -15.19 7.38 -20.75
CA GLU A 155 -14.03 8.25 -20.86
C GLU A 155 -13.38 8.54 -19.50
N LEU A 156 -14.17 8.92 -18.49
CA LEU A 156 -13.63 9.19 -17.15
C LEU A 156 -13.14 7.90 -16.47
N VAL A 157 -13.86 6.79 -16.66
CA VAL A 157 -13.45 5.50 -16.08
C VAL A 157 -12.11 5.07 -16.66
N ASP A 158 -11.94 5.10 -17.97
CA ASP A 158 -10.73 4.59 -18.61
C ASP A 158 -9.54 5.54 -18.45
N ALA A 159 -9.77 6.86 -18.53
CA ALA A 159 -8.67 7.81 -18.44
C ALA A 159 -8.22 8.14 -17.02
N PHE A 160 -9.10 7.98 -16.01
CA PHE A 160 -8.78 8.36 -14.64
C PHE A 160 -8.96 7.19 -13.65
N PHE A 161 -10.19 6.66 -13.51
CA PHE A 161 -10.44 5.67 -12.46
C PHE A 161 -9.63 4.39 -12.67
N ARG A 162 -9.50 3.92 -13.90
CA ARG A 162 -8.76 2.69 -14.20
C ARG A 162 -7.27 2.80 -13.88
N PRO A 163 -6.50 3.76 -14.39
CA PRO A 163 -5.09 3.87 -14.00
C PRO A 163 -4.92 4.24 -12.52
N PHE A 164 -5.78 5.06 -11.94
CA PHE A 164 -5.70 5.46 -10.54
C PHE A 164 -6.01 4.31 -9.58
N LEU A 165 -7.19 3.71 -9.70
CA LEU A 165 -7.60 2.59 -8.82
C LEU A 165 -6.84 1.30 -9.18
N GLY A 166 -6.54 1.11 -10.48
CA GLY A 166 -5.69 0.02 -10.95
C GLY A 166 -4.31 0.06 -10.32
N GLY A 167 -3.72 1.25 -10.16
CA GLY A 167 -2.45 1.44 -9.45
C GLY A 167 -2.57 1.16 -7.94
N ILE A 168 -3.64 1.61 -7.28
CA ILE A 168 -3.87 1.39 -5.84
C ILE A 168 -4.10 -0.09 -5.51
N PHE A 169 -4.94 -0.77 -6.31
CA PHE A 169 -5.33 -2.17 -6.06
C PHE A 169 -4.48 -3.18 -6.83
N LEU A 170 -3.58 -2.71 -7.68
CA LEU A 170 -2.82 -3.52 -8.63
C LEU A 170 -3.74 -4.39 -9.50
N ASP A 171 -4.87 -3.81 -9.91
CA ASP A 171 -6.00 -4.48 -10.55
C ASP A 171 -6.55 -3.63 -11.72
N PRO A 172 -5.99 -3.74 -12.91
CA PRO A 172 -6.44 -2.95 -14.09
C PRO A 172 -7.85 -3.32 -14.55
N SER A 173 -8.36 -4.50 -14.17
CA SER A 173 -9.73 -4.93 -14.48
C SER A 173 -10.80 -4.31 -13.57
N LEU A 174 -10.38 -3.72 -12.44
CA LEU A 174 -11.26 -3.16 -11.42
C LEU A 174 -12.25 -4.18 -10.82
N GLU A 175 -11.82 -5.45 -10.71
CA GLU A 175 -12.59 -6.53 -10.06
C GLU A 175 -12.57 -6.45 -8.54
N THR A 176 -11.66 -5.67 -7.98
CA THR A 176 -11.58 -5.38 -6.54
C THR A 176 -12.92 -4.88 -6.02
N SER A 177 -13.27 -5.27 -4.79
CA SER A 177 -14.55 -4.93 -4.16
C SER A 177 -14.81 -3.42 -4.13
N SER A 178 -16.05 -3.03 -4.42
CA SER A 178 -16.54 -1.66 -4.27
C SER A 178 -16.46 -1.11 -2.85
N ARG A 179 -16.37 -1.98 -1.83
CA ARG A 179 -16.10 -1.57 -0.45
C ARG A 179 -14.71 -0.94 -0.32
N LEU A 180 -13.69 -1.55 -0.93
CA LEU A 180 -12.34 -0.97 -0.95
C LEU A 180 -12.26 0.31 -1.77
N PHE A 181 -12.97 0.38 -2.88
CA PHE A 181 -13.10 1.63 -3.64
C PHE A 181 -13.69 2.74 -2.75
N ALA A 182 -14.83 2.49 -2.10
CA ALA A 182 -15.46 3.48 -1.22
C ALA A 182 -14.56 3.84 -0.01
N PHE A 183 -13.89 2.84 0.59
CA PHE A 183 -12.94 3.02 1.68
C PHE A 183 -11.79 3.96 1.28
N VAL A 184 -11.12 3.66 0.17
CA VAL A 184 -9.99 4.48 -0.32
C VAL A 184 -10.47 5.87 -0.71
N PHE A 185 -11.59 5.97 -1.42
CA PHE A 185 -12.13 7.25 -1.89
C PHE A 185 -12.53 8.18 -0.74
N LYS A 186 -13.13 7.62 0.34
CA LYS A 186 -13.40 8.37 1.57
C LYS A 186 -12.10 8.88 2.20
N LEU A 187 -11.11 8.03 2.37
CA LEU A 187 -9.87 8.39 3.05
C LEU A 187 -9.04 9.43 2.28
N PHE A 188 -9.04 9.39 0.94
CA PHE A 188 -8.48 10.46 0.13
C PHE A 188 -9.25 11.79 0.31
N GLY A 189 -10.56 11.71 0.56
CA GLY A 189 -11.36 12.88 0.88
C GLY A 189 -11.05 13.51 2.23
N GLU A 190 -10.61 12.72 3.22
CA GLU A 190 -10.42 13.11 4.63
C GLU A 190 -8.96 13.36 5.02
N GLY A 191 -8.01 12.84 4.25
CA GLY A 191 -6.59 12.97 4.49
C GLY A 191 -5.79 13.15 3.21
N GLU A 192 -4.49 13.03 3.33
CA GLU A 192 -3.52 13.19 2.27
C GLU A 192 -2.77 11.88 2.05
N ALA A 193 -2.35 11.62 0.82
CA ALA A 193 -1.30 10.65 0.54
C ALA A 193 0.04 11.32 0.85
N ALA A 194 0.90 10.67 1.61
CA ALA A 194 2.17 11.24 2.02
C ALA A 194 3.30 10.21 2.01
N LEU A 195 4.54 10.70 1.84
CA LEU A 195 5.77 9.94 2.01
C LEU A 195 6.48 10.37 3.29
N PRO A 196 7.00 9.43 4.11
CA PRO A 196 7.97 9.76 5.14
C PRO A 196 9.25 10.29 4.50
N ALA A 197 9.84 11.34 5.07
CA ALA A 197 11.05 11.95 4.52
C ALA A 197 12.28 10.99 4.45
N ALA A 198 12.27 9.90 5.22
CA ALA A 198 13.34 8.91 5.24
C ALA A 198 12.97 7.59 4.51
N GLY A 199 12.00 7.64 3.59
CA GLY A 199 11.48 6.47 2.90
C GLY A 199 10.37 5.78 3.67
N MET A 200 9.59 4.95 2.98
CA MET A 200 8.46 4.22 3.58
C MET A 200 8.89 3.30 4.72
N GLN A 201 10.12 2.79 4.71
CA GLN A 201 10.68 1.96 5.78
C GLN A 201 10.79 2.69 7.14
N ALA A 202 10.71 4.02 7.17
CA ALA A 202 10.66 4.77 8.43
C ALA A 202 9.45 4.35 9.30
N ILE A 203 8.35 3.91 8.68
CA ILE A 203 7.14 3.45 9.38
C ILE A 203 7.43 2.17 10.19
N PRO A 204 7.85 1.04 9.59
CA PRO A 204 8.17 -0.15 10.38
C PRO A 204 9.33 0.05 11.35
N ARG A 205 10.33 0.88 11.01
CA ARG A 205 11.42 1.22 11.95
C ARG A 205 10.89 1.95 13.19
N GLN A 206 9.94 2.87 13.02
CA GLN A 206 9.30 3.57 14.14
C GLN A 206 8.50 2.59 15.03
N LEU A 207 7.77 1.66 14.42
CA LEU A 207 7.05 0.62 15.17
C LEU A 207 8.01 -0.30 15.93
N ALA A 208 9.08 -0.75 15.27
CA ALA A 208 10.09 -1.60 15.89
C ALA A 208 10.82 -0.92 17.06
N ALA A 209 11.09 0.40 16.94
CA ALA A 209 11.73 1.19 17.99
C ALA A 209 10.90 1.32 19.28
N SER A 210 9.63 0.93 19.27
CA SER A 210 8.80 0.83 20.48
C SER A 210 8.95 -0.48 21.25
N LEU A 211 9.73 -1.43 20.73
CA LEU A 211 10.03 -2.70 21.33
C LEU A 211 11.47 -2.69 21.91
N PRO A 212 11.75 -3.47 22.95
CA PRO A 212 13.14 -3.72 23.37
C PRO A 212 13.96 -4.33 22.23
N GLU A 213 15.22 -3.99 22.11
CA GLU A 213 16.12 -4.55 21.08
C GLU A 213 16.14 -6.08 21.10
N ALA A 214 16.17 -6.69 22.28
CA ALA A 214 16.14 -8.14 22.46
C ALA A 214 14.83 -8.81 22.00
N ALA A 215 13.75 -8.04 21.80
CA ALA A 215 12.47 -8.56 21.33
C ALA A 215 12.42 -8.80 19.81
N LEU A 216 13.42 -8.35 19.04
CA LEU A 216 13.47 -8.50 17.59
C LEU A 216 14.73 -9.27 17.17
N ARG A 217 14.51 -10.43 16.52
CA ARG A 217 15.57 -11.27 15.94
C ARG A 217 15.43 -11.29 14.41
N CYS A 218 16.26 -10.51 13.73
CA CYS A 218 16.39 -10.53 12.26
C CYS A 218 17.30 -11.69 11.81
N GLY A 219 17.22 -12.06 10.51
CA GLY A 219 17.94 -13.21 9.96
C GLY A 219 17.39 -14.57 10.41
N ALA A 220 16.21 -14.61 11.03
CA ALA A 220 15.58 -15.81 11.58
C ALA A 220 14.46 -16.32 10.64
N THR A 221 14.80 -17.24 9.76
CA THR A 221 13.82 -17.87 8.87
C THR A 221 13.07 -18.97 9.59
N VAL A 222 11.75 -18.84 9.68
CA VAL A 222 10.86 -19.86 10.26
C VAL A 222 10.52 -20.89 9.20
N GLU A 223 10.78 -22.16 9.48
CA GLU A 223 10.48 -23.30 8.61
C GLU A 223 9.07 -23.84 8.85
N SER A 224 8.68 -23.98 10.11
CA SER A 224 7.35 -24.46 10.50
C SER A 224 6.87 -23.83 11.81
N THR A 225 5.55 -23.84 12.00
CA THR A 225 4.87 -23.36 13.20
C THR A 225 3.87 -24.40 13.70
N GLY A 226 3.71 -24.46 15.01
CA GLY A 226 2.72 -25.29 15.68
C GLY A 226 2.18 -24.60 16.93
N PRO A 227 1.23 -25.25 17.63
CA PRO A 227 0.74 -24.76 18.91
C PRO A 227 1.88 -24.63 19.92
N GLY A 228 2.26 -23.40 20.25
CA GLY A 228 3.29 -23.10 21.24
C GLY A 228 4.73 -23.38 20.79
N GLU A 229 4.97 -23.68 19.51
CA GLU A 229 6.31 -23.98 19.00
C GLU A 229 6.57 -23.34 17.62
N VAL A 230 7.81 -22.91 17.43
CA VAL A 230 8.33 -22.45 16.13
C VAL A 230 9.66 -23.18 15.86
N VAL A 231 9.84 -23.67 14.65
CA VAL A 231 11.09 -24.28 14.18
C VAL A 231 11.73 -23.37 13.16
N LEU A 232 13.00 -23.00 13.41
CA LEU A 232 13.79 -22.20 12.49
C LEU A 232 14.46 -23.07 11.43
N ALA A 233 14.77 -22.49 10.29
CA ALA A 233 15.67 -23.08 9.30
C ALA A 233 17.02 -23.36 10.01
N GLY A 234 17.44 -24.61 10.01
CA GLY A 234 18.60 -25.06 10.81
C GLY A 234 18.24 -25.86 12.05
N GLY A 235 16.95 -26.05 12.33
CA GLY A 235 16.45 -26.99 13.33
C GLY A 235 16.34 -26.46 14.76
N GLU A 236 16.68 -25.19 15.01
CA GLU A 236 16.44 -24.55 16.32
C GLU A 236 14.94 -24.51 16.61
N ARG A 237 14.54 -24.99 17.81
CA ARG A 237 13.16 -24.99 18.27
C ARG A 237 12.97 -23.95 19.36
N LEU A 238 11.95 -23.12 19.21
CA LEU A 238 11.58 -22.08 20.17
C LEU A 238 10.16 -22.34 20.66
N ALA A 239 9.99 -22.35 21.98
CA ALA A 239 8.70 -22.55 22.63
C ALA A 239 8.13 -21.23 23.15
N ALA A 240 6.80 -21.07 23.12
CA ALA A 240 6.05 -19.94 23.69
C ALA A 240 4.64 -20.38 24.09
N SER A 241 3.96 -19.61 24.94
CA SER A 241 2.54 -19.88 25.26
C SER A 241 1.61 -19.65 24.08
N ALA A 242 1.97 -18.73 23.15
CA ALA A 242 1.22 -18.45 21.94
C ALA A 242 2.16 -18.15 20.76
N VAL A 243 1.73 -18.46 19.55
CA VAL A 243 2.43 -18.13 18.30
C VAL A 243 1.51 -17.34 17.40
N VAL A 244 2.00 -16.19 16.91
CA VAL A 244 1.28 -15.33 15.96
C VAL A 244 2.01 -15.35 14.62
N VAL A 245 1.39 -15.91 13.57
CA VAL A 245 1.94 -15.87 12.22
C VAL A 245 1.54 -14.56 11.54
N ALA A 246 2.54 -13.69 11.34
CA ALA A 246 2.38 -12.34 10.75
C ALA A 246 3.12 -12.21 9.40
N ALA A 247 3.32 -13.33 8.72
CA ALA A 247 3.90 -13.39 7.38
C ALA A 247 2.92 -12.90 6.30
N ASP A 248 3.40 -12.72 5.07
CA ASP A 248 2.52 -12.45 3.92
C ASP A 248 1.56 -13.62 3.67
N GLY A 249 0.49 -13.37 2.90
CA GLY A 249 -0.59 -14.35 2.74
C GLY A 249 -0.14 -15.75 2.29
N PRO A 250 0.69 -15.90 1.24
CA PRO A 250 1.21 -17.19 0.81
C PRO A 250 2.05 -17.90 1.88
N GLU A 251 2.94 -17.18 2.53
CA GLU A 251 3.80 -17.76 3.57
C GLU A 251 3.01 -18.09 4.83
N ALA A 252 2.05 -17.25 5.20
CA ALA A 252 1.16 -17.55 6.32
C ALA A 252 0.29 -18.80 6.05
N ALA A 253 -0.19 -18.97 4.82
CA ALA A 253 -0.91 -20.18 4.40
C ALA A 253 -0.02 -21.42 4.49
N ARG A 254 1.24 -21.34 4.02
CA ARG A 254 2.22 -22.42 4.11
C ARG A 254 2.54 -22.80 5.55
N LEU A 255 2.81 -21.81 6.40
CA LEU A 255 3.20 -22.02 7.80
C LEU A 255 2.06 -22.59 8.66
N THR A 256 0.82 -22.20 8.38
CA THR A 256 -0.32 -22.58 9.22
C THR A 256 -1.10 -23.79 8.65
N GLY A 257 -1.10 -24.00 7.34
CA GLY A 257 -1.97 -24.97 6.68
C GLY A 257 -3.46 -24.71 6.87
N ALA A 258 -3.86 -23.56 7.38
CA ALA A 258 -5.21 -23.30 7.86
C ALA A 258 -6.13 -22.63 6.82
N PHE A 259 -5.60 -22.18 5.69
CA PHE A 259 -6.36 -21.52 4.63
C PHE A 259 -5.59 -21.59 3.29
N GLU A 260 -6.30 -21.39 2.20
CA GLU A 260 -5.70 -21.28 0.88
C GLU A 260 -4.98 -19.94 0.73
N ALA A 261 -3.80 -19.95 0.08
CA ALA A 261 -3.05 -18.72 -0.19
C ALA A 261 -3.92 -17.75 -1.01
N PRO A 262 -3.99 -16.47 -0.61
CA PRO A 262 -4.73 -15.49 -1.39
C PRO A 262 -4.09 -15.30 -2.77
N ALA A 263 -4.92 -15.09 -3.78
CA ALA A 263 -4.43 -14.79 -5.12
C ALA A 263 -3.55 -13.53 -5.09
N PRO A 264 -2.38 -13.55 -5.76
CA PRO A 264 -1.46 -12.42 -5.74
C PRO A 264 -1.93 -11.28 -6.65
N ARG A 265 -1.65 -10.06 -6.23
CA ARG A 265 -1.54 -8.89 -7.09
C ARG A 265 -0.07 -8.49 -7.13
N ALA A 266 0.48 -8.45 -8.33
CA ALA A 266 1.89 -8.20 -8.56
C ALA A 266 2.12 -6.78 -9.12
N VAL A 267 3.33 -6.26 -8.93
CA VAL A 267 3.74 -4.97 -9.49
C VAL A 267 5.22 -5.02 -9.84
N THR A 268 5.59 -4.31 -10.89
CA THR A 268 6.97 -3.99 -11.20
C THR A 268 7.15 -2.48 -11.08
N ASN A 269 8.10 -2.05 -10.28
CA ASN A 269 8.41 -0.64 -10.09
C ASN A 269 9.82 -0.36 -10.62
N VAL A 270 9.96 0.63 -11.49
CA VAL A 270 11.22 0.97 -12.14
C VAL A 270 11.64 2.38 -11.76
N HIS A 271 12.85 2.50 -11.20
CA HIS A 271 13.40 3.74 -10.70
C HIS A 271 14.48 4.29 -11.63
N TYR A 272 14.40 5.58 -11.91
CA TYR A 272 15.39 6.31 -12.67
C TYR A 272 15.93 7.51 -11.89
N SER A 273 17.21 7.80 -12.10
CA SER A 273 17.81 9.08 -11.78
C SER A 273 17.70 10.00 -12.99
N ALA A 274 17.24 11.22 -12.78
CA ALA A 274 17.22 12.28 -13.78
C ALA A 274 17.96 13.50 -13.26
N GLU A 275 18.54 14.33 -14.15
CA GLU A 275 19.21 15.59 -13.75
C GLU A 275 18.23 16.61 -13.18
N ARG A 276 16.98 16.57 -13.62
CA ARG A 276 15.88 17.42 -13.13
C ARG A 276 14.57 16.67 -13.19
N SER A 277 13.64 17.07 -12.35
CA SER A 277 12.28 16.52 -12.39
C SER A 277 11.62 16.79 -13.75
N PRO A 278 11.01 15.76 -14.38
CA PRO A 278 10.20 15.96 -15.56
C PRO A 278 8.81 16.55 -15.26
N VAL A 279 8.40 16.57 -13.97
CA VAL A 279 7.08 17.03 -13.51
C VAL A 279 7.18 18.33 -12.75
N GLY A 280 8.10 18.45 -11.79
CA GLY A 280 8.35 19.66 -10.97
C GLY A 280 7.27 19.95 -9.93
N GLU A 281 6.39 18.99 -9.66
CA GLU A 281 5.27 19.12 -8.71
C GLU A 281 5.08 17.79 -7.94
N PRO A 282 4.64 17.82 -6.67
CA PRO A 282 4.40 16.62 -5.86
C PRO A 282 3.07 15.94 -6.24
N VAL A 283 2.93 15.50 -7.47
CA VAL A 283 1.68 14.99 -8.05
C VAL A 283 1.89 13.63 -8.71
N LEU A 284 0.83 12.79 -8.71
CA LEU A 284 0.82 11.54 -9.45
C LEU A 284 0.51 11.80 -10.92
N VAL A 285 1.23 11.13 -11.82
CA VAL A 285 1.00 11.14 -13.26
C VAL A 285 0.39 9.81 -13.68
N LEU A 286 -0.74 9.82 -14.37
CA LEU A 286 -1.49 8.64 -14.79
C LEU A 286 -1.43 8.48 -16.31
N ASP A 287 -1.36 7.24 -16.80
CA ASP A 287 -1.57 6.91 -18.20
C ASP A 287 -3.08 6.88 -18.51
N GLY A 288 -3.60 7.98 -19.03
CA GLY A 288 -5.00 8.07 -19.43
C GLY A 288 -5.30 7.54 -20.83
N ASP A 289 -4.29 7.13 -21.59
CA ASP A 289 -4.45 6.54 -22.93
C ASP A 289 -4.38 5.01 -22.89
N GLY A 290 -3.84 4.41 -21.83
CA GLY A 290 -3.64 2.96 -21.70
C GLY A 290 -2.64 2.43 -22.74
N ARG A 291 -1.62 3.23 -23.08
CA ARG A 291 -0.63 2.89 -24.11
C ARG A 291 0.75 2.70 -23.50
N GLY A 292 1.22 1.47 -23.49
CA GLY A 292 2.54 1.10 -22.98
C GLY A 292 2.48 0.45 -21.60
N PRO A 293 3.65 0.10 -21.02
CA PRO A 293 3.70 -0.65 -19.78
C PRO A 293 3.42 0.19 -18.52
N VAL A 294 3.70 1.49 -18.54
CA VAL A 294 3.60 2.37 -17.36
C VAL A 294 2.13 2.72 -17.10
N ASN A 295 1.63 2.32 -15.95
CA ASN A 295 0.29 2.69 -15.48
C ASN A 295 0.26 4.08 -14.84
N ASP A 296 1.27 4.37 -14.02
CA ASP A 296 1.45 5.64 -13.33
C ASP A 296 2.93 5.92 -13.08
N LEU A 297 3.21 7.20 -12.83
CA LEU A 297 4.55 7.68 -12.52
C LEU A 297 4.45 8.76 -11.45
N CYS A 298 5.40 8.78 -10.54
CA CYS A 298 5.63 9.92 -9.66
C CYS A 298 7.12 10.29 -9.62
N VAL A 299 7.40 11.48 -9.09
CA VAL A 299 8.75 11.94 -8.78
C VAL A 299 8.84 12.08 -7.26
N PRO A 300 9.25 11.01 -6.53
CA PRO A 300 9.28 11.04 -5.06
C PRO A 300 10.10 12.19 -4.49
N SER A 301 11.15 12.63 -5.20
CA SER A 301 11.96 13.79 -4.80
C SER A 301 11.25 15.13 -4.93
N ASP A 302 10.19 15.25 -5.74
CA ASP A 302 9.32 16.44 -5.76
C ASP A 302 8.42 16.50 -4.52
N VAL A 303 8.06 15.33 -3.97
CA VAL A 303 7.27 15.21 -2.75
C VAL A 303 8.14 15.40 -1.51
N ALA A 304 9.24 14.66 -1.44
CA ALA A 304 10.22 14.66 -0.36
C ALA A 304 11.63 14.80 -0.95
N PRO A 305 12.24 15.99 -0.90
CA PRO A 305 13.56 16.22 -1.51
C PRO A 305 14.66 15.26 -1.05
N SER A 306 14.51 14.68 0.14
CA SER A 306 15.43 13.66 0.69
C SER A 306 15.46 12.33 -0.07
N TYR A 307 14.54 12.10 -1.02
CA TYR A 307 14.53 10.89 -1.85
C TYR A 307 15.61 10.88 -2.94
N ALA A 308 16.23 12.03 -3.22
CA ALA A 308 17.33 12.12 -4.19
C ALA A 308 18.50 12.93 -3.62
N PRO A 309 19.72 12.70 -4.10
CA PRO A 309 20.85 13.59 -3.84
C PRO A 309 20.59 15.02 -4.35
N PRO A 310 21.22 16.05 -3.77
CA PRO A 310 21.10 17.42 -4.26
C PRO A 310 21.44 17.53 -5.75
N GLY A 311 20.59 18.21 -6.52
CA GLY A 311 20.79 18.39 -7.98
C GLY A 311 20.35 17.20 -8.84
N ALA A 312 19.69 16.22 -8.27
CA ALA A 312 19.10 15.09 -9.00
C ALA A 312 17.62 14.92 -8.66
N ALA A 313 16.89 14.21 -9.51
CA ALA A 313 15.51 13.81 -9.29
C ALA A 313 15.37 12.28 -9.36
N LEU A 314 14.52 11.72 -8.50
CA LEU A 314 14.12 10.32 -8.56
C LEU A 314 12.79 10.21 -9.29
N VAL A 315 12.77 9.47 -10.38
CA VAL A 315 11.55 9.12 -11.12
C VAL A 315 11.18 7.68 -10.81
N SER A 316 9.94 7.43 -10.44
CA SER A 316 9.39 6.12 -10.10
C SER A 316 8.23 5.79 -11.03
N ALA A 317 8.40 4.78 -11.89
CA ALA A 317 7.40 4.32 -12.85
C ALA A 317 6.81 2.98 -12.40
N THR A 318 5.48 2.89 -12.37
CA THR A 318 4.72 1.70 -11.95
C THR A 318 4.22 0.94 -13.18
N VAL A 319 4.53 -0.34 -13.23
CA VAL A 319 4.02 -1.30 -14.23
C VAL A 319 3.21 -2.36 -13.49
N LEU A 320 1.93 -2.53 -13.86
CA LEU A 320 1.07 -3.53 -13.23
C LEU A 320 1.47 -4.94 -13.63
N GLY A 321 1.57 -5.82 -12.64
CA GLY A 321 2.04 -7.19 -12.83
C GLY A 321 3.57 -7.32 -12.90
N VAL A 322 4.01 -8.48 -13.37
CA VAL A 322 5.42 -8.81 -13.66
C VAL A 322 5.52 -9.20 -15.13
N PRO A 323 5.81 -8.25 -16.02
CA PRO A 323 5.98 -8.55 -17.44
C PRO A 323 7.08 -9.59 -17.68
N PRO A 324 6.89 -10.54 -18.61
CA PRO A 324 7.90 -11.55 -18.96
C PRO A 324 8.97 -10.96 -19.91
N LEU A 325 9.55 -9.83 -19.52
CA LEU A 325 10.59 -9.09 -20.26
C LEU A 325 11.88 -9.06 -19.45
N SER A 326 13.03 -9.03 -20.12
CA SER A 326 14.30 -8.72 -19.47
C SER A 326 14.28 -7.26 -18.96
N ASP A 327 15.24 -6.88 -18.10
CA ASP A 327 15.31 -5.51 -17.59
C ASP A 327 15.58 -4.52 -18.73
N GLU A 328 16.40 -4.88 -19.71
CA GLU A 328 16.70 -4.05 -20.88
C GLU A 328 15.48 -3.87 -21.79
N ALA A 329 14.72 -4.93 -22.04
CA ALA A 329 13.51 -4.86 -22.85
C ALA A 329 12.41 -4.05 -22.16
N LEU A 330 12.29 -4.20 -20.84
CA LEU A 330 11.34 -3.42 -20.04
C LEU A 330 11.74 -1.94 -20.00
N ASP A 331 13.02 -1.63 -19.75
CA ASP A 331 13.55 -0.27 -19.78
C ASP A 331 13.31 0.40 -21.14
N GLY A 332 13.57 -0.32 -22.24
CA GLY A 332 13.29 0.17 -23.60
C GLY A 332 11.82 0.54 -23.80
N ALA A 333 10.91 -0.36 -23.44
CA ALA A 333 9.47 -0.14 -23.59
C ALA A 333 8.97 1.04 -22.71
N ILE A 334 9.48 1.16 -21.48
CA ILE A 334 9.16 2.28 -20.58
C ILE A 334 9.67 3.60 -21.17
N ARG A 335 10.91 3.66 -21.64
CA ARG A 335 11.48 4.87 -22.26
C ARG A 335 10.71 5.29 -23.50
N ASP A 336 10.30 4.36 -24.34
CA ASP A 336 9.50 4.67 -25.53
C ASP A 336 8.17 5.34 -25.17
N GLN A 337 7.47 4.84 -24.15
CA GLN A 337 6.26 5.49 -23.64
C GLN A 337 6.57 6.86 -23.04
N LEU A 338 7.58 6.95 -22.17
CA LEU A 338 7.90 8.18 -21.43
C LEU A 338 8.52 9.27 -22.33
N ARG A 339 9.17 8.93 -23.43
CA ARG A 339 9.55 9.92 -24.46
C ARG A 339 8.31 10.61 -25.05
N GLY A 340 7.24 9.86 -25.25
CA GLY A 340 5.96 10.45 -25.65
C GLY A 340 5.39 11.43 -24.61
N TRP A 341 5.73 11.25 -23.32
CA TRP A 341 5.24 12.10 -22.24
C TRP A 341 6.14 13.32 -22.00
N PHE A 342 7.45 13.12 -21.96
CA PHE A 342 8.42 14.11 -21.47
C PHE A 342 9.48 14.50 -22.50
N GLY A 343 9.41 13.93 -23.70
CA GLY A 343 10.36 14.26 -24.78
C GLY A 343 11.75 13.64 -24.57
N ALA A 344 12.73 14.18 -25.27
CA ALA A 344 14.09 13.65 -25.36
C ALA A 344 14.86 13.63 -24.02
N GLN A 345 14.41 14.36 -22.98
CA GLN A 345 15.08 14.32 -21.68
C GLN A 345 15.13 12.91 -21.06
N VAL A 346 14.20 12.02 -21.44
CA VAL A 346 14.14 10.62 -20.99
C VAL A 346 15.40 9.85 -21.40
N ASP A 347 16.05 10.21 -22.49
CA ASP A 347 17.27 9.53 -22.96
C ASP A 347 18.45 9.73 -22.00
N GLY A 348 18.48 10.85 -21.27
CA GLY A 348 19.49 11.13 -20.25
C GLY A 348 19.22 10.47 -18.89
N TRP A 349 18.09 9.80 -18.70
CA TRP A 349 17.81 9.15 -17.42
C TRP A 349 18.66 7.90 -17.24
N ARG A 350 19.15 7.69 -16.02
CA ARG A 350 19.88 6.48 -15.65
C ARG A 350 18.98 5.51 -14.92
N LEU A 351 18.84 4.29 -15.41
CA LEU A 351 18.15 3.22 -14.70
C LEU A 351 18.88 2.92 -13.38
N LEU A 352 18.21 3.04 -12.25
CA LEU A 352 18.71 2.70 -10.94
C LEU A 352 18.38 1.26 -10.57
N ARG A 353 17.12 0.88 -10.73
CA ARG A 353 16.65 -0.47 -10.40
C ARG A 353 15.26 -0.77 -10.99
N ALA A 354 15.07 -2.01 -11.41
CA ALA A 354 13.75 -2.60 -11.67
C ALA A 354 13.42 -3.60 -10.54
N LEU A 355 12.33 -3.37 -9.82
CA LEU A 355 11.87 -4.18 -8.70
C LEU A 355 10.62 -4.94 -9.10
N ARG A 356 10.72 -6.26 -9.25
CA ARG A 356 9.58 -7.15 -9.50
C ARG A 356 9.06 -7.71 -8.18
N ILE A 357 7.80 -7.45 -7.88
CA ILE A 357 7.15 -7.85 -6.62
C ILE A 357 5.98 -8.77 -6.97
N PRO A 358 6.20 -10.09 -6.98
CA PRO A 358 5.18 -11.07 -7.39
C PRO A 358 3.97 -11.09 -6.45
N PHE A 359 4.16 -10.77 -5.18
CA PHE A 359 3.10 -10.65 -4.17
C PHE A 359 3.18 -9.29 -3.48
N ALA A 360 2.64 -8.27 -4.11
CA ALA A 360 2.58 -6.92 -3.53
C ALA A 360 1.33 -6.76 -2.63
N LEU A 361 0.17 -7.23 -3.09
CA LEU A 361 -1.09 -7.21 -2.34
C LEU A 361 -1.84 -8.55 -2.50
N PRO A 362 -2.67 -8.96 -1.53
CA PRO A 362 -3.67 -9.98 -1.74
C PRO A 362 -4.82 -9.44 -2.60
N ALA A 363 -5.30 -10.22 -3.57
CA ALA A 363 -6.50 -9.85 -4.32
C ALA A 363 -7.73 -9.86 -3.41
N GLN A 364 -8.58 -8.85 -3.53
CA GLN A 364 -9.78 -8.70 -2.72
C GLN A 364 -11.03 -8.41 -3.59
N PRO A 365 -11.46 -9.35 -4.45
CA PRO A 365 -12.77 -9.27 -5.10
C PRO A 365 -13.90 -9.39 -4.08
N PRO A 366 -15.17 -9.10 -4.46
CA PRO A 366 -16.31 -9.14 -3.53
C PRO A 366 -16.43 -10.42 -2.70
N ALA A 367 -16.20 -11.59 -3.30
CA ALA A 367 -16.28 -12.87 -2.59
C ALA A 367 -15.27 -12.96 -1.43
N VAL A 368 -14.06 -12.45 -1.64
CA VAL A 368 -13.00 -12.43 -0.64
C VAL A 368 -13.27 -11.42 0.47
N LEU A 369 -13.85 -10.27 0.14
CA LEU A 369 -14.18 -9.23 1.11
C LEU A 369 -15.60 -9.35 1.69
N ALA A 370 -16.26 -10.50 1.50
CA ALA A 370 -17.54 -10.81 2.15
C ALA A 370 -17.42 -10.72 3.69
N GLN A 371 -16.27 -11.14 4.21
CA GLN A 371 -15.86 -10.95 5.60
C GLN A 371 -14.62 -10.06 5.63
N PRO A 372 -14.76 -8.74 5.80
CA PRO A 372 -13.62 -7.83 5.83
C PRO A 372 -12.69 -8.14 7.01
N GLU A 373 -13.23 -8.41 8.17
CA GLU A 373 -12.49 -8.83 9.36
C GLU A 373 -12.51 -10.36 9.52
N ARG A 374 -11.51 -11.04 8.96
CA ARG A 374 -11.38 -12.50 9.06
C ARG A 374 -10.88 -12.93 10.44
N PRO A 375 -11.23 -14.14 10.90
CA PRO A 375 -10.76 -14.67 12.16
C PRO A 375 -9.22 -14.63 12.27
N VAL A 376 -8.72 -14.18 13.42
CA VAL A 376 -7.28 -14.11 13.73
C VAL A 376 -6.84 -15.22 14.68
N ARG A 377 -7.75 -15.93 15.32
CA ARG A 377 -7.48 -17.11 16.15
C ARG A 377 -7.61 -18.37 15.30
N LEU A 378 -6.60 -19.21 15.35
CA LEU A 378 -6.57 -20.56 14.80
C LEU A 378 -6.63 -21.59 15.93
N ALA A 379 -6.58 -22.89 15.61
CA ALA A 379 -6.61 -23.95 16.63
C ALA A 379 -5.34 -23.95 17.48
N GLY A 380 -5.44 -24.45 18.73
CA GLY A 380 -4.31 -24.83 19.58
C GLY A 380 -3.41 -23.69 20.07
N GLY A 381 -3.90 -22.44 20.16
CA GLY A 381 -3.05 -21.31 20.59
C GLY A 381 -2.21 -20.71 19.47
N LEU A 382 -2.51 -21.03 18.23
CA LEU A 382 -1.94 -20.40 17.05
C LEU A 382 -2.83 -19.22 16.60
N PHE A 383 -2.21 -18.12 16.26
CA PHE A 383 -2.88 -16.90 15.79
C PHE A 383 -2.27 -16.42 14.47
N ILE A 384 -3.00 -15.53 13.79
CA ILE A 384 -2.59 -15.01 12.49
C ILE A 384 -2.96 -13.54 12.35
N CYS A 385 -2.11 -12.75 11.72
CA CYS A 385 -2.43 -11.39 11.28
C CYS A 385 -1.76 -11.08 9.93
N GLY A 386 -2.19 -10.01 9.31
CA GLY A 386 -1.72 -9.56 7.99
C GLY A 386 -2.84 -8.81 7.26
N ASP A 387 -2.51 -8.10 6.21
CA ASP A 387 -3.49 -7.41 5.35
C ASP A 387 -4.47 -8.38 4.66
N HIS A 388 -4.08 -9.65 4.50
CA HIS A 388 -4.96 -10.71 4.01
C HIS A 388 -6.03 -11.15 5.02
N ARG A 389 -5.98 -10.67 6.26
CA ARG A 389 -7.01 -10.91 7.31
C ARG A 389 -7.93 -9.73 7.52
N ASP A 390 -7.70 -8.63 6.79
CA ASP A 390 -8.42 -7.37 6.84
C ASP A 390 -8.43 -6.74 5.43
N THR A 391 -8.45 -5.41 5.30
CA THR A 391 -8.26 -4.73 4.01
C THR A 391 -6.81 -4.82 3.54
N ALA A 392 -6.60 -5.00 2.23
CA ALA A 392 -5.26 -5.02 1.61
C ALA A 392 -4.63 -3.63 1.62
N SER A 393 -4.18 -3.19 2.79
CA SER A 393 -3.62 -1.86 3.05
C SER A 393 -2.74 -1.84 4.30
N ILE A 394 -1.95 -0.78 4.47
CA ILE A 394 -1.22 -0.50 5.72
C ILE A 394 -2.21 -0.44 6.91
N GLN A 395 -3.37 0.21 6.73
CA GLN A 395 -4.43 0.25 7.74
C GLN A 395 -4.89 -1.14 8.15
N GLY A 396 -5.25 -1.99 7.19
CA GLY A 396 -5.72 -3.35 7.49
C GLY A 396 -4.64 -4.23 8.12
N ALA A 397 -3.39 -4.07 7.70
CA ALA A 397 -2.25 -4.75 8.35
C ALA A 397 -2.14 -4.36 9.83
N MET A 398 -2.21 -3.06 10.15
CA MET A 398 -2.17 -2.56 11.53
C MET A 398 -3.36 -3.06 12.36
N VAL A 399 -4.58 -2.95 11.81
CA VAL A 399 -5.82 -3.42 12.47
C VAL A 399 -5.75 -4.91 12.78
N SER A 400 -5.35 -5.72 11.79
CA SER A 400 -5.25 -7.18 11.99
C SER A 400 -4.23 -7.55 13.05
N GLY A 401 -3.10 -6.83 13.12
CA GLY A 401 -2.09 -6.99 14.17
C GLY A 401 -2.65 -6.71 15.57
N ARG A 402 -3.36 -5.60 15.74
CA ARG A 402 -4.05 -5.26 17.00
C ARG A 402 -5.11 -6.30 17.38
N ARG A 403 -5.90 -6.78 16.43
CA ARG A 403 -6.90 -7.82 16.65
C ARG A 403 -6.28 -9.14 17.09
N ALA A 404 -5.14 -9.53 16.48
CA ALA A 404 -4.41 -10.72 16.89
C ALA A 404 -3.86 -10.59 18.31
N ALA A 405 -3.29 -9.45 18.67
CA ALA A 405 -2.80 -9.18 20.02
C ALA A 405 -3.93 -9.28 21.07
N ALA A 406 -5.09 -8.71 20.77
CA ALA A 406 -6.23 -8.80 21.67
C ALA A 406 -6.76 -10.25 21.79
N ALA A 407 -6.78 -11.01 20.70
CA ALA A 407 -7.19 -12.42 20.72
C ALA A 407 -6.20 -13.31 21.54
N VAL A 408 -4.90 -13.03 21.48
CA VAL A 408 -3.88 -13.67 22.34
C VAL A 408 -4.19 -13.42 23.82
N ARG A 409 -4.56 -12.20 24.17
CA ARG A 409 -4.92 -11.78 25.54
C ARG A 409 -6.28 -12.29 26.01
N GLY A 410 -7.01 -13.02 25.18
CA GLY A 410 -8.38 -13.48 25.50
C GLY A 410 -9.43 -12.37 25.54
N LEU A 411 -9.15 -11.20 24.96
CA LEU A 411 -10.09 -10.09 24.89
C LEU A 411 -11.00 -10.26 23.67
N ASP A 412 -12.30 -9.99 23.86
CA ASP A 412 -13.23 -9.89 22.74
C ASP A 412 -12.98 -8.56 22.01
N VAL A 413 -12.59 -8.66 20.75
CA VAL A 413 -12.35 -7.48 19.91
C VAL A 413 -13.60 -7.32 19.05
N GLY A 414 -14.52 -6.50 19.47
CA GLY A 414 -15.60 -6.03 18.61
C GLY A 414 -15.04 -5.35 17.34
N PRO A 415 -15.88 -5.09 16.32
CA PRO A 415 -15.42 -4.56 15.03
C PRO A 415 -14.56 -3.31 15.22
N ALA A 416 -13.39 -3.30 14.58
CA ALA A 416 -12.31 -2.32 14.80
C ALA A 416 -12.65 -0.86 14.42
N CYS A 417 -13.83 -0.61 13.87
CA CYS A 417 -14.30 0.70 13.39
C CYS A 417 -15.41 1.33 14.22
N ALA A 418 -15.64 0.90 15.46
CA ALA A 418 -16.77 1.38 16.29
C ALA A 418 -16.43 2.61 17.16
N ARG A 419 -15.35 3.36 16.90
CA ARG A 419 -15.11 4.68 17.56
C ARG A 419 -14.46 5.65 16.61
#